data_cc8f2de1805828627d72336bb5996e89
#
_entry.id   cc8f2de1805828627d72336bb5996e89
#
_cell.length_a   1.000
_cell.length_b   1.000
_cell.length_c   1.000
_cell.angle_alpha   90.00
_cell.angle_beta   90.00
_cell.angle_gamma   90.00
#
_symmetry.space_group_name_H-M   'P 1'
#
loop_
_entity.id
_entity.type
_entity.pdbx_description
1 polymer ?
#
loop_
_entity_poly.entity_id
_entity_poly.type
_entity_poly.pdbx_seq_one_letter_code
_entity_poly.pdbx_strand_id
1 'polypeptide(L)'
;MLSRVNEALGLITTMARAGLIAPMRPYRYLKIAAAMRREGMGFTAGFAGAAQRCPDRPGLIDELGMLTWRQLDERSSALAAALQDLPAGPPKVVGIMCRNHRGFVEALIATNRVGAHTLLLNTSFAGPALADVVSRENVDTVIYDEEFTATVDRAVAGKPEATRILAWTENQHELTVEALIAAHSGKRPQRPGTKGKLILLTSGTTGTPKGATHSGGSGGVRTLKAVLDRTPWRAEEPIVIVAPMFHAWGFSQLVLAASLACTIITRRKFDPEATLDLVDRYQATGLAVVPVMFDRIMELPAEVRRRYSGRSLRFAAASGSRMRPDVVIAFMDQFGDVIYNNYNATEAGMIATATPADLRAAPDTAGKPAEGTEIRILNPEFNELPVGEVGSIYVRNESQFDGYTSGTTKDFHAGFMSSGDVGYLDQNGRLFVVGRDDEMIVSGGENVYPIEVEKALAAHPEVAEAAVIGVDDEQYGQRLAAFVVLAPEAHLDRGAAPEALKQHVRDNLANYKVPREIAVLDELPRGSTGKILRAELQSKVGGS
;
A
#
# COMPACT_ATOMS: atom_id res chain seq x y z
N MET A 1 -11.11 35.61 8.00
CA MET A 1 -12.10 35.52 6.91
C MET A 1 -11.44 35.27 5.55
N LEU A 2 -10.45 36.05 5.15
CA LEU A 2 -9.68 35.90 3.90
C LEU A 2 -9.01 34.53 3.75
N SER A 3 -8.42 33.95 4.83
CA SER A 3 -7.78 32.63 4.84
C SER A 3 -8.78 31.53 4.48
N ARG A 4 -9.97 31.51 5.06
CA ARG A 4 -11.02 30.52 4.77
C ARG A 4 -11.57 30.63 3.34
N VAL A 5 -11.63 31.85 2.80
CA VAL A 5 -12.06 32.09 1.40
C VAL A 5 -11.00 31.56 0.44
N ASN A 6 -9.71 31.81 0.69
CA ASN A 6 -8.61 31.29 -0.12
C ASN A 6 -8.52 29.76 -0.08
N GLU A 7 -8.74 29.14 1.08
CA GLU A 7 -8.79 27.69 1.23
C GLU A 7 -9.96 27.09 0.44
N ALA A 8 -11.15 27.69 0.53
CA ALA A 8 -12.32 27.24 -0.24
C ALA A 8 -12.12 27.40 -1.75
N LEU A 9 -11.54 28.51 -2.21
CA LEU A 9 -11.20 28.72 -3.61
C LEU A 9 -10.16 27.71 -4.11
N GLY A 10 -9.12 27.45 -3.32
CA GLY A 10 -8.11 26.42 -3.61
C GLY A 10 -8.74 25.03 -3.76
N LEU A 11 -9.64 24.65 -2.84
CA LEU A 11 -10.38 23.40 -2.92
C LEU A 11 -11.22 23.30 -4.21
N ILE A 12 -12.02 24.32 -4.51
CA ILE A 12 -12.86 24.34 -5.72
C ILE A 12 -12.00 24.23 -6.98
N THR A 13 -10.89 24.94 -7.04
CA THR A 13 -9.96 24.90 -8.18
C THR A 13 -9.36 23.52 -8.37
N THR A 14 -8.90 22.87 -7.29
CA THR A 14 -8.36 21.50 -7.34
C THR A 14 -9.42 20.51 -7.79
N MET A 15 -10.64 20.57 -7.23
CA MET A 15 -11.74 19.69 -7.61
C MET A 15 -12.19 19.88 -9.07
N ALA A 16 -12.19 21.12 -9.56
CA ALA A 16 -12.50 21.44 -10.96
C ALA A 16 -11.40 20.92 -11.90
N ARG A 17 -10.12 21.13 -11.56
CA ARG A 17 -8.98 20.60 -12.33
C ARG A 17 -8.98 19.07 -12.39
N ALA A 18 -9.36 18.42 -11.30
CA ALA A 18 -9.52 16.97 -11.24
C ALA A 18 -10.81 16.47 -11.94
N GLY A 19 -11.67 17.34 -12.46
CA GLY A 19 -12.91 16.96 -13.14
C GLY A 19 -14.03 16.48 -12.21
N LEU A 20 -13.89 16.63 -10.89
CA LEU A 20 -14.97 16.31 -9.94
C LEU A 20 -16.11 17.30 -10.04
N ILE A 21 -15.79 18.57 -10.24
CA ILE A 21 -16.77 19.63 -10.58
C ILE A 21 -16.80 19.72 -12.11
N ALA A 22 -17.74 19.01 -12.73
CA ALA A 22 -17.96 18.98 -14.17
C ALA A 22 -19.35 19.49 -14.50
N PRO A 23 -19.62 19.99 -15.73
CA PRO A 23 -20.96 20.42 -16.11
C PRO A 23 -21.93 19.23 -16.09
N MET A 24 -22.70 19.11 -15.03
CA MET A 24 -23.76 18.09 -14.87
C MET A 24 -25.08 18.77 -14.50
N ARG A 25 -26.20 18.11 -14.85
CA ARG A 25 -27.52 18.58 -14.44
C ARG A 25 -27.59 18.62 -12.89
N PRO A 26 -28.09 19.70 -12.25
CA PRO A 26 -28.08 19.85 -10.79
C PRO A 26 -28.64 18.66 -10.00
N TYR A 27 -29.70 18.01 -10.53
CA TYR A 27 -30.30 16.84 -9.88
C TYR A 27 -29.32 15.65 -9.75
N ARG A 28 -28.30 15.53 -10.62
CA ARG A 28 -27.29 14.47 -10.52
C ARG A 28 -26.40 14.66 -9.31
N TYR A 29 -25.99 15.88 -9.02
CA TYR A 29 -25.24 16.20 -7.79
C TYR A 29 -26.02 15.82 -6.53
N LEU A 30 -27.34 16.09 -6.51
CA LEU A 30 -28.21 15.68 -5.40
C LEU A 30 -28.29 14.15 -5.27
N LYS A 31 -28.39 13.42 -6.39
CA LYS A 31 -28.38 11.94 -6.38
C LYS A 31 -27.05 11.38 -5.86
N ILE A 32 -25.92 11.93 -6.31
CA ILE A 32 -24.57 11.54 -5.83
C ILE A 32 -24.48 11.77 -4.33
N ALA A 33 -24.82 12.97 -3.85
CA ALA A 33 -24.78 13.31 -2.44
C ALA A 33 -25.69 12.41 -1.59
N ALA A 34 -26.90 12.14 -2.09
CA ALA A 34 -27.85 11.23 -1.40
C ALA A 34 -27.35 9.79 -1.35
N ALA A 35 -26.70 9.29 -2.42
CA ALA A 35 -26.10 7.96 -2.45
C ALA A 35 -24.93 7.84 -1.49
N MET A 36 -23.99 8.80 -1.52
CA MET A 36 -22.85 8.85 -0.59
C MET A 36 -23.32 8.96 0.87
N ARG A 37 -24.34 9.77 1.15
CA ARG A 37 -24.91 9.90 2.51
C ARG A 37 -25.62 8.60 2.96
N ARG A 38 -26.27 7.88 2.04
CA ARG A 38 -26.89 6.58 2.33
C ARG A 38 -25.85 5.52 2.65
N GLU A 39 -24.76 5.47 1.89
CA GLU A 39 -23.62 4.58 2.12
C GLU A 39 -22.89 4.89 3.45
N GLY A 40 -23.07 6.12 3.96
CA GLY A 40 -22.29 6.64 5.09
C GLY A 40 -20.93 7.15 4.61
N MET A 41 -20.56 8.38 4.85
CA MET A 41 -19.37 9.09 4.36
C MET A 41 -18.02 8.40 4.66
N GLY A 42 -17.95 7.08 4.51
CA GLY A 42 -16.79 6.23 4.71
C GLY A 42 -16.09 5.86 3.40
N PHE A 43 -15.24 4.86 3.47
CA PHE A 43 -14.39 4.40 2.36
C PHE A 43 -15.16 3.86 1.13
N THR A 44 -16.42 3.45 1.29
CA THR A 44 -17.27 2.97 0.19
C THR A 44 -18.14 4.06 -0.44
N ALA A 45 -18.17 5.27 0.13
CA ALA A 45 -19.00 6.37 -0.38
C ALA A 45 -18.70 6.72 -1.85
N GLY A 46 -17.42 6.63 -2.25
CA GLY A 46 -16.98 6.88 -3.62
C GLY A 46 -17.63 5.94 -4.62
N PHE A 47 -17.76 4.65 -4.31
CA PHE A 47 -18.41 3.64 -5.16
C PHE A 47 -19.89 3.96 -5.40
N ALA A 48 -20.62 4.31 -4.33
CA ALA A 48 -22.00 4.72 -4.43
C ALA A 48 -22.16 6.02 -5.24
N GLY A 49 -21.24 6.96 -5.06
CA GLY A 49 -21.18 8.21 -5.83
C GLY A 49 -20.93 7.97 -7.33
N ALA A 50 -19.96 7.11 -7.67
CA ALA A 50 -19.62 6.74 -9.05
C ALA A 50 -20.79 6.07 -9.77
N ALA A 51 -21.52 5.17 -9.09
CA ALA A 51 -22.70 4.51 -9.64
C ALA A 51 -23.84 5.51 -9.98
N GLN A 52 -23.90 6.67 -9.34
CA GLN A 52 -24.85 7.73 -9.71
C GLN A 52 -24.28 8.73 -10.72
N ARG A 53 -22.95 8.92 -10.70
CA ARG A 53 -22.27 9.85 -11.60
C ARG A 53 -22.22 9.32 -13.03
N CYS A 54 -21.79 8.10 -13.23
CA CYS A 54 -21.59 7.48 -14.54
C CYS A 54 -21.97 5.99 -14.56
N PRO A 55 -23.26 5.65 -14.31
CA PRO A 55 -23.73 4.28 -14.09
C PRO A 55 -23.35 3.29 -15.19
N ASP A 56 -23.40 3.74 -16.44
CA ASP A 56 -23.23 2.88 -17.62
C ASP A 56 -21.79 2.87 -18.16
N ARG A 57 -20.88 3.62 -17.53
CA ARG A 57 -19.44 3.57 -17.86
C ARG A 57 -18.75 2.40 -17.17
N PRO A 58 -17.64 1.90 -17.73
CA PRO A 58 -16.82 0.90 -17.08
C PRO A 58 -16.41 1.36 -15.67
N GLY A 59 -16.70 0.53 -14.67
CA GLY A 59 -16.32 0.78 -13.26
C GLY A 59 -15.14 -0.08 -12.85
N LEU A 60 -15.15 -1.36 -13.23
CA LEU A 60 -14.10 -2.30 -12.89
C LEU A 60 -13.86 -3.27 -14.06
N ILE A 61 -12.59 -3.52 -14.34
CA ILE A 61 -12.12 -4.49 -15.34
C ILE A 61 -11.11 -5.40 -14.69
N ASP A 62 -11.35 -6.71 -14.74
CA ASP A 62 -10.46 -7.76 -14.28
C ASP A 62 -10.43 -8.93 -15.28
N GLU A 63 -9.87 -10.09 -14.93
CA GLU A 63 -9.78 -11.27 -15.78
C GLU A 63 -11.15 -11.82 -16.20
N LEU A 64 -12.22 -11.57 -15.44
CA LEU A 64 -13.59 -11.96 -15.77
C LEU A 64 -14.32 -10.96 -16.68
N GLY A 65 -13.63 -9.92 -17.13
CA GLY A 65 -14.16 -8.89 -18.01
C GLY A 65 -14.59 -7.62 -17.28
N MET A 66 -15.47 -6.85 -17.92
CA MET A 66 -15.88 -5.53 -17.50
C MET A 66 -17.18 -5.57 -16.70
N LEU A 67 -17.23 -4.80 -15.62
CA LEU A 67 -18.46 -4.38 -14.92
C LEU A 67 -18.63 -2.86 -15.07
N THR A 68 -19.84 -2.41 -15.37
CA THR A 68 -20.20 -1.00 -15.26
C THR A 68 -20.33 -0.61 -13.78
N TRP A 69 -20.29 0.70 -13.47
CA TRP A 69 -20.54 1.20 -12.12
C TRP A 69 -21.91 0.76 -11.58
N ARG A 70 -22.92 0.72 -12.42
CA ARG A 70 -24.25 0.20 -12.10
C ARG A 70 -24.20 -1.27 -11.70
N GLN A 71 -23.59 -2.11 -12.55
CA GLN A 71 -23.47 -3.55 -12.27
C GLN A 71 -22.71 -3.83 -11.00
N LEU A 72 -21.61 -3.10 -10.74
CA LEU A 72 -20.85 -3.23 -9.49
C LEU A 72 -21.70 -2.87 -8.26
N ASP A 73 -22.50 -1.79 -8.34
CA ASP A 73 -23.43 -1.38 -7.26
C ASP A 73 -24.53 -2.41 -7.01
N GLU A 74 -25.14 -2.92 -8.06
CA GLU A 74 -26.21 -3.93 -8.01
C GLU A 74 -25.70 -5.25 -7.44
N ARG A 75 -24.56 -5.75 -7.92
CA ARG A 75 -23.92 -6.99 -7.46
C ARG A 75 -23.50 -6.88 -6.00
N SER A 76 -22.87 -5.77 -5.61
CA SER A 76 -22.50 -5.53 -4.20
C SER A 76 -23.74 -5.39 -3.31
N SER A 77 -24.87 -4.87 -3.81
CA SER A 77 -26.15 -4.83 -3.06
C SER A 77 -26.72 -6.23 -2.87
N ALA A 78 -26.69 -7.05 -3.91
CA ALA A 78 -27.16 -8.43 -3.85
C ALA A 78 -26.31 -9.25 -2.86
N LEU A 79 -24.98 -9.11 -2.89
CA LEU A 79 -24.08 -9.74 -1.92
C LEU A 79 -24.37 -9.28 -0.49
N ALA A 80 -24.60 -7.97 -0.29
CA ALA A 80 -24.93 -7.44 1.02
C ALA A 80 -26.27 -8.01 1.55
N ALA A 81 -27.28 -8.14 0.69
CA ALA A 81 -28.55 -8.79 1.05
C ALA A 81 -28.34 -10.27 1.42
N ALA A 82 -27.50 -10.98 0.64
CA ALA A 82 -27.15 -12.36 0.95
C ALA A 82 -26.42 -12.51 2.29
N LEU A 83 -25.50 -11.59 2.61
CA LEU A 83 -24.82 -11.58 3.93
C LEU A 83 -25.79 -11.33 5.09
N GLN A 84 -26.87 -10.56 4.88
CA GLN A 84 -27.92 -10.39 5.90
C GLN A 84 -28.76 -11.64 6.10
N ASP A 85 -28.95 -12.42 5.02
CA ASP A 85 -29.77 -13.64 5.03
C ASP A 85 -28.97 -14.91 5.35
N LEU A 86 -27.70 -14.79 5.83
CA LEU A 86 -26.91 -15.95 6.22
C LEU A 86 -27.57 -16.73 7.37
N PRO A 87 -27.49 -18.07 7.39
CA PRO A 87 -28.09 -18.87 8.47
C PRO A 87 -27.62 -18.51 9.89
N ALA A 88 -26.36 -18.06 10.00
CA ALA A 88 -25.80 -17.58 11.27
C ALA A 88 -26.21 -16.14 11.62
N GLY A 89 -27.01 -15.50 10.78
CA GLY A 89 -27.36 -14.07 10.87
C GLY A 89 -26.31 -13.16 10.22
N PRO A 90 -26.59 -11.84 10.19
CA PRO A 90 -25.67 -10.86 9.62
C PRO A 90 -24.30 -10.88 10.31
N PRO A 91 -23.19 -10.87 9.53
CA PRO A 91 -21.85 -10.87 10.09
C PRO A 91 -21.57 -9.59 10.89
N LYS A 92 -20.71 -9.70 11.90
CA LYS A 92 -20.20 -8.56 12.68
C LYS A 92 -18.80 -8.14 12.26
N VAL A 93 -17.94 -9.12 11.96
CA VAL A 93 -16.56 -8.90 11.50
C VAL A 93 -16.28 -9.82 10.33
N VAL A 94 -16.07 -9.22 9.16
CA VAL A 94 -15.75 -9.94 7.93
C VAL A 94 -14.25 -9.78 7.62
N GLY A 95 -13.53 -10.90 7.61
CA GLY A 95 -12.18 -10.97 7.09
C GLY A 95 -12.19 -11.16 5.56
N ILE A 96 -11.49 -10.31 4.81
CA ILE A 96 -11.37 -10.42 3.35
C ILE A 96 -9.93 -10.82 3.01
N MET A 97 -9.75 -12.06 2.52
CA MET A 97 -8.45 -12.63 2.10
C MET A 97 -8.48 -12.92 0.61
N CYS A 98 -8.53 -11.87 -0.18
CA CYS A 98 -8.64 -11.94 -1.63
C CYS A 98 -7.48 -11.21 -2.31
N ARG A 99 -7.14 -11.67 -3.52
CA ARG A 99 -6.29 -10.92 -4.44
C ARG A 99 -7.07 -9.76 -5.07
N ASN A 100 -6.43 -9.03 -5.97
CA ASN A 100 -7.05 -7.90 -6.67
C ASN A 100 -8.01 -8.38 -7.77
N HIS A 101 -9.29 -8.43 -7.49
CA HIS A 101 -10.36 -8.75 -8.46
C HIS A 101 -11.71 -8.24 -7.96
N ARG A 102 -12.76 -8.38 -8.79
CA ARG A 102 -14.13 -7.92 -8.46
C ARG A 102 -14.64 -8.43 -7.13
N GLY A 103 -14.37 -9.68 -6.79
CA GLY A 103 -14.85 -10.29 -5.53
C GLY A 103 -14.31 -9.58 -4.29
N PHE A 104 -13.04 -9.08 -4.32
CA PHE A 104 -12.52 -8.22 -3.25
C PHE A 104 -13.34 -6.93 -3.12
N VAL A 105 -13.61 -6.25 -4.24
CA VAL A 105 -14.32 -4.96 -4.26
C VAL A 105 -15.79 -5.13 -3.85
N GLU A 106 -16.44 -6.17 -4.34
CA GLU A 106 -17.83 -6.52 -4.00
C GLU A 106 -17.96 -6.88 -2.52
N ALA A 107 -17.05 -7.70 -1.98
CA ALA A 107 -16.99 -8.04 -0.55
C ALA A 107 -16.78 -6.79 0.32
N LEU A 108 -15.87 -5.91 -0.07
CA LEU A 108 -15.59 -4.65 0.63
C LEU A 108 -16.85 -3.78 0.74
N ILE A 109 -17.55 -3.58 -0.38
CA ILE A 109 -18.78 -2.76 -0.43
C ILE A 109 -19.91 -3.44 0.35
N ALA A 110 -20.10 -4.74 0.15
CA ALA A 110 -21.18 -5.51 0.80
C ALA A 110 -21.00 -5.53 2.32
N THR A 111 -19.79 -5.75 2.82
CA THR A 111 -19.48 -5.75 4.26
C THR A 111 -19.82 -4.40 4.91
N ASN A 112 -19.46 -3.28 4.24
CA ASN A 112 -19.84 -1.95 4.75
C ASN A 112 -21.37 -1.75 4.76
N ARG A 113 -22.09 -2.25 3.72
CA ARG A 113 -23.55 -2.12 3.61
C ARG A 113 -24.31 -2.89 4.65
N VAL A 114 -23.77 -4.00 5.15
CA VAL A 114 -24.38 -4.74 6.28
C VAL A 114 -24.01 -4.17 7.64
N GLY A 115 -23.07 -3.20 7.68
CA GLY A 115 -22.61 -2.57 8.92
C GLY A 115 -21.61 -3.40 9.72
N ALA A 116 -21.02 -4.42 9.10
CA ALA A 116 -19.96 -5.22 9.69
C ALA A 116 -18.61 -4.51 9.67
N HIS A 117 -17.74 -4.83 10.62
CA HIS A 117 -16.33 -4.43 10.56
C HIS A 117 -15.66 -5.15 9.37
N THR A 118 -14.89 -4.42 8.60
CA THR A 118 -14.13 -4.96 7.46
C THR A 118 -12.68 -5.11 7.86
N LEU A 119 -12.15 -6.33 7.89
CA LEU A 119 -10.77 -6.65 8.18
C LEU A 119 -10.08 -7.11 6.90
N LEU A 120 -9.09 -6.35 6.41
CA LEU A 120 -8.32 -6.74 5.23
C LEU A 120 -7.17 -7.65 5.64
N LEU A 121 -7.21 -8.90 5.17
CA LEU A 121 -6.26 -9.95 5.50
C LEU A 121 -5.15 -10.04 4.46
N ASN A 122 -3.91 -10.12 4.93
CA ASN A 122 -2.75 -10.28 4.06
C ASN A 122 -2.74 -11.68 3.44
N THR A 123 -2.68 -11.76 2.12
CA THR A 123 -2.65 -13.01 1.35
C THR A 123 -1.35 -13.83 1.54
N SER A 124 -0.36 -13.27 2.22
CA SER A 124 0.89 -13.97 2.58
C SER A 124 0.92 -14.48 4.02
N PHE A 125 -0.19 -14.41 4.75
CA PHE A 125 -0.21 -14.96 6.12
C PHE A 125 0.00 -16.46 6.14
N ALA A 126 0.90 -16.90 7.04
CA ALA A 126 0.95 -18.28 7.46
C ALA A 126 -0.24 -18.61 8.40
N GLY A 127 -0.67 -19.87 8.42
CA GLY A 127 -1.83 -20.30 9.19
C GLY A 127 -1.85 -19.85 10.67
N PRO A 128 -0.76 -19.97 11.46
CA PRO A 128 -0.73 -19.51 12.84
C PRO A 128 -0.97 -18.00 13.00
N ALA A 129 -0.29 -17.18 12.19
CA ALA A 129 -0.46 -15.72 12.24
C ALA A 129 -1.89 -15.29 11.87
N LEU A 130 -2.51 -15.97 10.90
CA LEU A 130 -3.90 -15.73 10.55
C LEU A 130 -4.85 -16.16 11.66
N ALA A 131 -4.59 -17.28 12.33
CA ALA A 131 -5.41 -17.77 13.47
C ALA A 131 -5.42 -16.77 14.62
N ASP A 132 -4.27 -16.21 14.97
CA ASP A 132 -4.16 -15.17 16.00
C ASP A 132 -4.98 -13.92 15.64
N VAL A 133 -4.90 -13.48 14.38
CA VAL A 133 -5.67 -12.33 13.89
C VAL A 133 -7.16 -12.62 13.91
N VAL A 134 -7.61 -13.77 13.40
CA VAL A 134 -9.02 -14.21 13.38
C VAL A 134 -9.60 -14.28 14.78
N SER A 135 -8.81 -14.80 15.73
CA SER A 135 -9.23 -14.90 17.13
C SER A 135 -9.33 -13.52 17.79
N ARG A 136 -8.29 -12.71 17.69
CA ARG A 136 -8.18 -11.39 18.33
C ARG A 136 -9.23 -10.41 17.82
N GLU A 137 -9.44 -10.36 16.52
CA GLU A 137 -10.42 -9.44 15.90
C GLU A 137 -11.84 -10.01 15.88
N ASN A 138 -12.07 -11.21 16.45
CA ASN A 138 -13.37 -11.87 16.51
C ASN A 138 -14.04 -12.05 15.14
N VAL A 139 -13.26 -12.45 14.13
CA VAL A 139 -13.80 -12.72 12.79
C VAL A 139 -14.83 -13.83 12.84
N ASP A 140 -16.03 -13.58 12.32
CA ASP A 140 -17.14 -14.55 12.22
C ASP A 140 -17.44 -14.98 10.79
N THR A 141 -16.94 -14.23 9.80
CA THR A 141 -17.10 -14.55 8.39
C THR A 141 -15.78 -14.28 7.65
N VAL A 142 -15.34 -15.21 6.80
CA VAL A 142 -14.17 -15.03 5.94
C VAL A 142 -14.60 -15.15 4.49
N ILE A 143 -14.30 -14.11 3.71
CA ILE A 143 -14.46 -14.10 2.24
C ILE A 143 -13.05 -14.20 1.64
N TYR A 144 -12.80 -15.25 0.84
CA TYR A 144 -11.43 -15.54 0.43
C TYR A 144 -11.36 -16.25 -0.93
N ASP A 145 -10.17 -16.21 -1.56
CA ASP A 145 -9.89 -16.96 -2.79
C ASP A 145 -9.53 -18.40 -2.45
N GLU A 146 -9.98 -19.36 -3.27
CA GLU A 146 -9.81 -20.81 -3.06
C GLU A 146 -8.36 -21.22 -2.79
N GLU A 147 -7.37 -20.54 -3.40
CA GLU A 147 -5.95 -20.81 -3.16
C GLU A 147 -5.54 -20.67 -1.69
N PHE A 148 -6.33 -19.96 -0.86
CA PHE A 148 -6.08 -19.77 0.57
C PHE A 148 -6.86 -20.71 1.48
N THR A 149 -7.62 -21.67 0.94
CA THR A 149 -8.50 -22.59 1.70
C THR A 149 -7.76 -23.25 2.85
N ALA A 150 -6.61 -23.86 2.60
CA ALA A 150 -5.86 -24.56 3.65
C ALA A 150 -5.39 -23.61 4.79
N THR A 151 -5.09 -22.35 4.46
CA THR A 151 -4.68 -21.33 5.44
C THR A 151 -5.87 -20.86 6.26
N VAL A 152 -7.01 -20.61 5.60
CA VAL A 152 -8.26 -20.18 6.23
C VAL A 152 -8.79 -21.29 7.14
N ASP A 153 -8.84 -22.53 6.68
CA ASP A 153 -9.32 -23.68 7.46
C ASP A 153 -8.55 -23.85 8.77
N ARG A 154 -7.23 -23.71 8.71
CA ARG A 154 -6.39 -23.72 9.94
C ARG A 154 -6.70 -22.54 10.85
N ALA A 155 -6.90 -21.36 10.27
CA ALA A 155 -7.15 -20.15 11.06
C ALA A 155 -8.50 -20.17 11.78
N VAL A 156 -9.52 -20.78 11.17
CA VAL A 156 -10.87 -20.86 11.75
C VAL A 156 -11.14 -22.19 12.46
N ALA A 157 -10.15 -23.08 12.58
CA ALA A 157 -10.33 -24.39 13.24
C ALA A 157 -10.89 -24.28 14.66
N GLY A 158 -10.53 -23.23 15.39
CA GLY A 158 -11.07 -22.90 16.73
C GLY A 158 -12.43 -22.21 16.74
N LYS A 159 -13.01 -21.93 15.55
CA LYS A 159 -14.31 -21.23 15.36
C LYS A 159 -15.11 -21.96 14.27
N PRO A 160 -15.60 -23.17 14.52
CA PRO A 160 -16.31 -23.97 13.50
C PRO A 160 -17.58 -23.29 12.97
N GLU A 161 -18.15 -22.35 13.73
CA GLU A 161 -19.31 -21.55 13.36
C GLU A 161 -18.97 -20.42 12.37
N ALA A 162 -17.68 -20.12 12.14
CA ALA A 162 -17.28 -19.06 11.21
C ALA A 162 -17.70 -19.41 9.78
N THR A 163 -18.42 -18.49 9.14
CA THR A 163 -18.86 -18.66 7.76
C THR A 163 -17.70 -18.44 6.79
N ARG A 164 -17.53 -19.34 5.82
CA ARG A 164 -16.48 -19.31 4.80
C ARG A 164 -17.11 -19.16 3.42
N ILE A 165 -16.77 -18.09 2.70
CA ILE A 165 -17.33 -17.74 1.40
C ILE A 165 -16.19 -17.60 0.40
N LEU A 166 -16.24 -18.36 -0.70
CA LEU A 166 -15.26 -18.28 -1.76
C LEU A 166 -15.53 -17.08 -2.67
N ALA A 167 -14.54 -16.20 -2.83
CA ALA A 167 -14.64 -15.04 -3.71
C ALA A 167 -14.13 -15.33 -5.12
N TRP A 168 -13.11 -16.20 -5.23
CA TRP A 168 -12.60 -16.67 -6.51
C TRP A 168 -12.36 -18.18 -6.45
N THR A 169 -12.95 -18.90 -7.39
CA THR A 169 -12.79 -20.34 -7.57
C THR A 169 -12.98 -20.71 -9.04
N GLU A 170 -12.27 -21.73 -9.49
CA GLU A 170 -12.48 -22.36 -10.80
C GLU A 170 -13.33 -23.64 -10.67
N ASN A 171 -13.65 -24.04 -9.44
CA ASN A 171 -14.42 -25.23 -9.13
C ASN A 171 -15.87 -24.89 -8.73
N GLN A 172 -16.72 -25.91 -8.74
CA GLN A 172 -18.10 -25.74 -8.26
C GLN A 172 -18.16 -25.89 -6.74
N HIS A 173 -18.64 -24.85 -6.07
CA HIS A 173 -18.85 -24.82 -4.63
C HIS A 173 -20.23 -24.23 -4.30
N GLU A 174 -20.83 -24.68 -3.20
CA GLU A 174 -22.15 -24.24 -2.79
C GLU A 174 -22.17 -22.79 -2.28
N LEU A 175 -21.13 -22.36 -1.57
CA LEU A 175 -21.07 -21.03 -0.93
C LEU A 175 -19.97 -20.16 -1.57
N THR A 176 -20.35 -19.49 -2.64
CA THR A 176 -19.48 -18.54 -3.34
C THR A 176 -20.11 -17.16 -3.43
N VAL A 177 -19.28 -16.12 -3.59
CA VAL A 177 -19.74 -14.75 -3.84
C VAL A 177 -20.67 -14.71 -5.07
N GLU A 178 -20.33 -15.39 -6.15
CA GLU A 178 -21.15 -15.44 -7.38
C GLU A 178 -22.51 -16.11 -7.14
N ALA A 179 -22.55 -17.25 -6.44
CA ALA A 179 -23.79 -17.94 -6.12
C ALA A 179 -24.71 -17.08 -5.22
N LEU A 180 -24.12 -16.41 -4.22
CA LEU A 180 -24.84 -15.50 -3.33
C LEU A 180 -25.41 -14.30 -4.08
N ILE A 181 -24.64 -13.68 -4.98
CA ILE A 181 -25.11 -12.58 -5.85
C ILE A 181 -26.24 -13.04 -6.74
N ALA A 182 -26.09 -14.20 -7.39
CA ALA A 182 -27.13 -14.74 -8.30
C ALA A 182 -28.44 -15.01 -7.56
N ALA A 183 -28.38 -15.65 -6.39
CA ALA A 183 -29.56 -15.96 -5.55
C ALA A 183 -30.28 -14.72 -5.00
N HIS A 184 -29.57 -13.59 -4.88
CA HIS A 184 -30.10 -12.32 -4.34
C HIS A 184 -30.17 -11.21 -5.40
N SER A 185 -30.10 -11.57 -6.68
CA SER A 185 -30.16 -10.60 -7.77
C SER A 185 -31.38 -9.68 -7.65
N GLY A 186 -31.16 -8.38 -7.82
CA GLY A 186 -32.19 -7.35 -7.68
C GLY A 186 -32.57 -6.98 -6.24
N LYS A 187 -32.10 -7.74 -5.23
CA LYS A 187 -32.34 -7.38 -3.83
C LYS A 187 -31.37 -6.27 -3.38
N ARG A 188 -31.81 -5.52 -2.37
CA ARG A 188 -31.00 -4.51 -1.66
C ARG A 188 -31.01 -4.82 -0.15
N PRO A 189 -29.86 -4.59 0.53
CA PRO A 189 -29.80 -4.82 1.96
C PRO A 189 -30.70 -3.85 2.73
N GLN A 190 -31.17 -4.28 3.87
CA GLN A 190 -31.75 -3.38 4.87
C GLN A 190 -30.65 -2.47 5.43
N ARG A 191 -31.04 -1.27 5.82
CA ARG A 191 -30.09 -0.29 6.36
C ARG A 191 -29.56 -0.79 7.71
N PRO A 192 -28.23 -0.89 7.90
CA PRO A 192 -27.69 -1.35 9.18
C PRO A 192 -27.95 -0.34 10.30
N GLY A 193 -28.18 -0.84 11.51
CA GLY A 193 -28.30 -0.01 12.70
C GLY A 193 -26.98 0.55 13.21
N THR A 194 -25.86 -0.09 12.83
CA THR A 194 -24.48 0.28 13.20
C THR A 194 -23.64 0.49 11.98
N LYS A 195 -22.56 1.27 12.11
CA LYS A 195 -21.54 1.41 11.05
C LYS A 195 -20.33 0.55 11.41
N GLY A 196 -19.93 -0.28 10.46
CA GLY A 196 -18.68 -1.02 10.56
C GLY A 196 -17.46 -0.09 10.44
N LYS A 197 -16.35 -0.54 11.02
CA LYS A 197 -15.03 0.11 10.86
C LYS A 197 -14.20 -0.67 9.87
N LEU A 198 -13.28 0.03 9.22
CA LEU A 198 -12.20 -0.60 8.47
C LEU A 198 -11.04 -0.87 9.42
N ILE A 199 -10.52 -2.09 9.38
CA ILE A 199 -9.35 -2.53 10.14
C ILE A 199 -8.27 -2.90 9.13
N LEU A 200 -7.19 -2.14 9.10
CA LEU A 200 -6.01 -2.40 8.29
C LEU A 200 -4.92 -3.02 9.18
N LEU A 201 -4.36 -4.13 8.74
CA LEU A 201 -3.28 -4.78 9.47
C LEU A 201 -1.93 -4.15 9.12
N THR A 202 -1.22 -3.70 10.15
CA THR A 202 0.15 -3.20 10.03
C THR A 202 1.13 -4.29 10.40
N SER A 203 2.25 -4.39 9.69
CA SER A 203 3.36 -5.25 10.08
C SER A 203 4.01 -4.67 11.33
N GLY A 204 3.57 -5.11 12.52
CA GLY A 204 4.23 -4.74 13.77
C GLY A 204 5.64 -5.32 13.82
N THR A 205 6.59 -4.57 14.38
CA THR A 205 7.99 -5.00 14.63
C THR A 205 8.07 -6.19 15.58
N THR A 206 7.01 -6.46 16.33
CA THR A 206 6.90 -7.56 17.32
C THR A 206 6.37 -8.88 16.73
N GLY A 207 6.26 -9.01 15.40
CA GLY A 207 5.89 -10.26 14.71
C GLY A 207 4.38 -10.48 14.52
N THR A 208 3.51 -10.03 15.43
CA THR A 208 2.04 -10.14 15.25
C THR A 208 1.47 -8.84 14.68
N PRO A 209 0.79 -8.89 13.51
CA PRO A 209 0.21 -7.70 12.90
C PRO A 209 -0.80 -7.01 13.81
N LYS A 210 -0.70 -5.67 13.94
CA LYS A 210 -1.64 -4.86 14.73
C LYS A 210 -2.73 -4.30 13.82
N GLY A 211 -3.98 -4.30 14.28
CA GLY A 211 -5.10 -3.69 13.56
C GLY A 211 -5.13 -2.18 13.81
N ALA A 212 -4.90 -1.38 12.78
CA ALA A 212 -5.09 0.06 12.81
C ALA A 212 -6.53 0.41 12.43
N THR A 213 -7.21 1.21 13.25
CA THR A 213 -8.60 1.61 13.01
C THR A 213 -8.66 3.02 12.44
N HIS A 214 -9.55 3.19 11.46
CA HIS A 214 -9.86 4.48 10.85
C HIS A 214 -11.38 4.70 10.83
N SER A 215 -11.87 5.70 11.53
CA SER A 215 -13.30 6.03 11.59
C SER A 215 -13.80 6.93 10.47
N GLY A 216 -12.94 7.30 9.52
CA GLY A 216 -13.33 8.12 8.37
C GLY A 216 -13.85 9.50 8.78
N GLY A 217 -13.02 10.28 9.48
CA GLY A 217 -13.37 11.59 9.98
C GLY A 217 -13.33 12.71 8.93
N SER A 218 -13.48 13.95 9.40
CA SER A 218 -13.58 15.20 8.63
C SER A 218 -12.38 15.54 7.71
N GLY A 219 -11.29 14.79 7.77
CA GLY A 219 -10.11 14.94 6.92
C GLY A 219 -10.32 14.55 5.45
N GLY A 220 -11.39 13.82 5.10
CA GLY A 220 -11.53 13.21 3.77
C GLY A 220 -11.42 14.17 2.58
N VAL A 221 -11.99 15.37 2.64
CA VAL A 221 -11.94 16.34 1.54
C VAL A 221 -10.58 17.03 1.45
N ARG A 222 -9.96 17.35 2.57
CA ARG A 222 -8.61 17.95 2.61
C ARG A 222 -7.55 16.95 2.19
N THR A 223 -7.65 15.71 2.67
CA THR A 223 -6.77 14.60 2.22
C THR A 223 -6.90 14.37 0.72
N LEU A 224 -8.14 14.36 0.19
CA LEU A 224 -8.37 14.26 -1.25
C LEU A 224 -7.71 15.43 -1.99
N LYS A 225 -7.89 16.68 -1.52
CA LYS A 225 -7.21 17.86 -2.10
C LYS A 225 -5.69 17.69 -2.10
N ALA A 226 -5.10 17.28 -0.97
CA ALA A 226 -3.65 17.11 -0.84
C ALA A 226 -3.09 16.10 -1.85
N VAL A 227 -3.80 14.99 -2.07
CA VAL A 227 -3.42 14.00 -3.10
C VAL A 227 -3.55 14.57 -4.51
N LEU A 228 -4.68 15.24 -4.82
CA LEU A 228 -4.95 15.79 -6.15
C LEU A 228 -4.03 16.96 -6.52
N ASP A 229 -3.51 17.69 -5.55
CA ASP A 229 -2.54 18.77 -5.79
C ASP A 229 -1.14 18.23 -6.09
N ARG A 230 -0.79 17.05 -5.59
CA ARG A 230 0.52 16.43 -5.79
C ARG A 230 0.56 15.50 -6.99
N THR A 231 -0.51 14.71 -7.20
CA THR A 231 -0.56 13.67 -8.25
C THR A 231 -1.68 14.03 -9.23
N PRO A 232 -1.46 13.99 -10.55
CA PRO A 232 -2.38 14.51 -11.56
C PRO A 232 -3.54 13.55 -11.87
N TRP A 233 -4.27 13.12 -10.85
CA TRP A 233 -5.50 12.34 -10.97
C TRP A 233 -6.60 13.15 -11.67
N ARG A 234 -7.37 12.47 -12.51
CA ARG A 234 -8.59 13.05 -13.11
C ARG A 234 -9.74 12.06 -13.05
N ALA A 235 -10.92 12.62 -12.82
CA ALA A 235 -12.15 11.85 -12.75
C ALA A 235 -12.48 11.14 -14.08
N GLU A 236 -13.08 9.98 -13.96
CA GLU A 236 -13.61 9.18 -15.07
C GLU A 236 -12.55 8.63 -16.05
N GLU A 237 -11.27 8.66 -15.67
CA GLU A 237 -10.18 8.12 -16.49
C GLU A 237 -9.81 6.67 -16.07
N PRO A 238 -9.23 5.87 -16.99
CA PRO A 238 -8.82 4.51 -16.67
C PRO A 238 -7.52 4.50 -15.86
N ILE A 239 -7.50 3.71 -14.79
CA ILE A 239 -6.38 3.55 -13.86
C ILE A 239 -6.09 2.08 -13.65
N VAL A 240 -4.84 1.68 -13.86
CA VAL A 240 -4.35 0.33 -13.54
C VAL A 240 -3.89 0.28 -12.08
N ILE A 241 -4.49 -0.59 -11.28
CA ILE A 241 -4.13 -0.83 -9.88
C ILE A 241 -3.69 -2.28 -9.73
N VAL A 242 -2.39 -2.51 -9.65
CA VAL A 242 -1.79 -3.83 -9.38
C VAL A 242 -1.13 -3.92 -8.00
N ALA A 243 -0.98 -2.78 -7.31
CA ALA A 243 -0.64 -2.78 -5.88
C ALA A 243 -1.70 -3.58 -5.09
N PRO A 244 -1.30 -4.44 -4.13
CA PRO A 244 -2.23 -5.26 -3.36
C PRO A 244 -3.29 -4.44 -2.63
N MET A 245 -4.57 -4.64 -2.97
CA MET A 245 -5.69 -3.83 -2.44
C MET A 245 -5.99 -4.11 -0.97
N PHE A 246 -5.51 -5.21 -0.40
CA PHE A 246 -5.65 -5.49 1.03
C PHE A 246 -4.65 -4.72 1.92
N HIS A 247 -3.65 -4.07 1.33
CA HIS A 247 -2.75 -3.15 2.03
C HIS A 247 -3.19 -1.69 1.90
N ALA A 248 -2.85 -0.88 2.90
CA ALA A 248 -3.23 0.52 2.99
C ALA A 248 -2.97 1.31 1.69
N TRP A 249 -1.85 1.06 1.01
CA TRP A 249 -1.51 1.73 -0.25
C TRP A 249 -2.47 1.36 -1.38
N GLY A 250 -2.56 0.07 -1.74
CA GLY A 250 -3.46 -0.37 -2.82
C GLY A 250 -4.92 -0.06 -2.50
N PHE A 251 -5.33 -0.21 -1.23
CA PHE A 251 -6.66 0.17 -0.75
C PHE A 251 -6.94 1.67 -0.95
N SER A 252 -6.00 2.55 -0.59
CA SER A 252 -6.17 3.99 -0.78
C SER A 252 -6.33 4.38 -2.25
N GLN A 253 -5.59 3.71 -3.16
CA GLN A 253 -5.70 3.92 -4.61
C GLN A 253 -7.06 3.46 -5.14
N LEU A 254 -7.58 2.33 -4.66
CA LEU A 254 -8.90 1.82 -4.98
C LEU A 254 -10.01 2.81 -4.55
N VAL A 255 -9.95 3.29 -3.31
CA VAL A 255 -10.93 4.25 -2.77
C VAL A 255 -10.86 5.59 -3.51
N LEU A 256 -9.65 6.06 -3.82
CA LEU A 256 -9.44 7.30 -4.60
C LEU A 256 -10.00 7.16 -6.02
N ALA A 257 -9.69 6.06 -6.71
CA ALA A 257 -10.23 5.79 -8.05
C ALA A 257 -11.77 5.75 -8.05
N ALA A 258 -12.37 5.09 -7.06
CA ALA A 258 -13.84 5.07 -6.91
C ALA A 258 -14.42 6.47 -6.62
N SER A 259 -13.74 7.27 -5.78
CA SER A 259 -14.17 8.63 -5.45
C SER A 259 -14.14 9.57 -6.67
N LEU A 260 -13.24 9.31 -7.61
CA LEU A 260 -13.11 10.00 -8.90
C LEU A 260 -13.93 9.34 -10.02
N ALA A 261 -14.66 8.28 -9.73
CA ALA A 261 -15.39 7.46 -10.72
C ALA A 261 -14.50 7.00 -11.90
N CYS A 262 -13.23 6.71 -11.62
CA CYS A 262 -12.26 6.18 -12.59
C CYS A 262 -12.61 4.74 -12.98
N THR A 263 -12.29 4.33 -14.20
CA THR A 263 -12.34 2.90 -14.54
C THR A 263 -11.17 2.20 -13.85
N ILE A 264 -11.46 1.33 -12.90
CA ILE A 264 -10.48 0.54 -12.14
C ILE A 264 -10.13 -0.69 -12.98
N ILE A 265 -8.86 -0.81 -13.36
CA ILE A 265 -8.33 -1.94 -14.12
C ILE A 265 -7.36 -2.67 -13.20
N THR A 266 -7.56 -3.96 -13.03
CA THR A 266 -6.75 -4.75 -12.11
C THR A 266 -6.58 -6.18 -12.60
N ARG A 267 -5.68 -6.92 -11.95
CA ARG A 267 -5.51 -8.36 -12.12
C ARG A 267 -5.10 -9.03 -10.83
N ARG A 268 -5.43 -10.30 -10.68
CA ARG A 268 -5.21 -11.06 -9.45
C ARG A 268 -3.75 -11.15 -9.05
N LYS A 269 -2.89 -11.49 -9.98
CA LYS A 269 -1.45 -11.64 -9.74
C LYS A 269 -0.70 -10.65 -10.61
N PHE A 270 0.25 -9.96 -10.03
CA PHE A 270 1.13 -9.07 -10.78
C PHE A 270 1.94 -9.87 -11.81
N ASP A 271 1.96 -9.34 -13.00
CA ASP A 271 2.83 -9.77 -14.09
C ASP A 271 3.32 -8.51 -14.82
N PRO A 272 4.64 -8.33 -14.99
CA PRO A 272 5.19 -7.07 -15.47
C PRO A 272 4.78 -6.75 -16.91
N GLU A 273 4.81 -7.74 -17.82
CA GLU A 273 4.43 -7.53 -19.22
C GLU A 273 2.92 -7.28 -19.36
N ALA A 274 2.10 -8.10 -18.71
CA ALA A 274 0.66 -7.89 -18.73
C ALA A 274 0.24 -6.55 -18.09
N THR A 275 1.00 -6.02 -17.14
CA THR A 275 0.74 -4.69 -16.57
C THR A 275 0.95 -3.59 -17.61
N LEU A 276 2.02 -3.67 -18.41
CA LEU A 276 2.26 -2.73 -19.51
C LEU A 276 1.18 -2.87 -20.61
N ASP A 277 0.76 -4.11 -20.93
CA ASP A 277 -0.34 -4.37 -21.87
C ASP A 277 -1.65 -3.73 -21.40
N LEU A 278 -2.00 -3.85 -20.11
CA LEU A 278 -3.18 -3.20 -19.56
C LEU A 278 -3.11 -1.67 -19.68
N VAL A 279 -1.95 -1.07 -19.43
CA VAL A 279 -1.76 0.38 -19.60
C VAL A 279 -2.04 0.80 -21.04
N ASP A 280 -1.42 0.15 -22.01
CA ASP A 280 -1.55 0.52 -23.43
C ASP A 280 -2.91 0.15 -24.00
N ARG A 281 -3.44 -1.05 -23.69
CA ARG A 281 -4.74 -1.54 -24.19
C ARG A 281 -5.90 -0.64 -23.78
N TYR A 282 -5.91 -0.21 -22.52
CA TYR A 282 -6.97 0.62 -21.97
C TYR A 282 -6.64 2.10 -21.95
N GLN A 283 -5.49 2.50 -22.50
CA GLN A 283 -4.99 3.88 -22.48
C GLN A 283 -5.05 4.47 -21.06
N ALA A 284 -4.57 3.68 -20.08
CA ALA A 284 -4.62 4.06 -18.68
C ALA A 284 -3.76 5.29 -18.42
N THR A 285 -4.31 6.25 -17.70
CA THR A 285 -3.63 7.51 -17.38
C THR A 285 -2.90 7.47 -16.04
N GLY A 286 -3.17 6.45 -15.23
CA GLY A 286 -2.49 6.21 -13.98
C GLY A 286 -2.18 4.72 -13.77
N LEU A 287 -1.07 4.49 -13.07
CA LEU A 287 -0.60 3.18 -12.67
C LEU A 287 -0.26 3.20 -11.18
N ALA A 288 -0.88 2.33 -10.38
CA ALA A 288 -0.59 2.18 -8.96
C ALA A 288 0.11 0.84 -8.69
N VAL A 289 1.35 0.91 -8.22
CA VAL A 289 2.25 -0.22 -7.99
C VAL A 289 2.88 -0.16 -6.59
N VAL A 290 3.65 -1.16 -6.25
CA VAL A 290 4.67 -1.09 -5.18
C VAL A 290 6.06 -1.06 -5.81
N PRO A 291 7.10 -0.50 -5.15
CA PRO A 291 8.41 -0.28 -5.74
C PRO A 291 9.01 -1.47 -6.48
N VAL A 292 8.99 -2.68 -5.90
CA VAL A 292 9.52 -3.90 -6.55
C VAL A 292 8.84 -4.23 -7.89
N MET A 293 7.63 -3.71 -8.13
CA MET A 293 6.96 -3.92 -9.42
C MET A 293 7.62 -3.08 -10.52
N PHE A 294 8.16 -1.90 -10.20
CA PHE A 294 9.00 -1.16 -11.15
C PHE A 294 10.28 -1.93 -11.47
N ASP A 295 10.95 -2.50 -10.45
CA ASP A 295 12.14 -3.32 -10.66
C ASP A 295 11.83 -4.43 -11.67
N ARG A 296 10.79 -5.23 -11.43
CA ARG A 296 10.38 -6.32 -12.31
C ARG A 296 9.95 -5.89 -13.72
N ILE A 297 9.33 -4.71 -13.87
CA ILE A 297 9.02 -4.15 -15.19
C ILE A 297 10.33 -3.81 -15.93
N MET A 298 11.29 -3.22 -15.23
CA MET A 298 12.57 -2.82 -15.83
C MET A 298 13.51 -4.01 -16.08
N GLU A 299 13.32 -5.13 -15.40
CA GLU A 299 14.00 -6.41 -15.66
C GLU A 299 13.51 -7.14 -16.92
N LEU A 300 12.33 -6.77 -17.46
CA LEU A 300 11.89 -7.31 -18.75
C LEU A 300 12.92 -7.00 -19.85
N PRO A 301 13.12 -7.91 -20.82
CA PRO A 301 13.97 -7.64 -21.98
C PRO A 301 13.59 -6.33 -22.67
N ALA A 302 14.57 -5.57 -23.13
CA ALA A 302 14.34 -4.25 -23.74
C ALA A 302 13.44 -4.32 -25.00
N GLU A 303 13.49 -5.43 -25.75
CA GLU A 303 12.60 -5.66 -26.89
C GLU A 303 11.15 -5.88 -26.45
N VAL A 304 10.90 -6.48 -25.28
CA VAL A 304 9.56 -6.63 -24.70
C VAL A 304 9.04 -5.26 -24.27
N ARG A 305 9.81 -4.54 -23.48
CA ARG A 305 9.43 -3.20 -22.98
C ARG A 305 9.11 -2.22 -24.12
N ARG A 306 9.87 -2.26 -25.23
CA ARG A 306 9.64 -1.40 -26.41
C ARG A 306 8.36 -1.65 -27.16
N ARG A 307 7.65 -2.78 -26.91
CA ARG A 307 6.33 -3.05 -27.51
C ARG A 307 5.25 -2.14 -26.91
N TYR A 308 5.50 -1.61 -25.72
CA TYR A 308 4.54 -0.82 -24.94
C TYR A 308 5.00 0.64 -24.88
N SER A 309 4.08 1.53 -25.23
CA SER A 309 4.40 2.96 -25.31
C SER A 309 4.34 3.68 -23.96
N GLY A 310 3.42 3.27 -23.09
CA GLY A 310 3.11 3.93 -21.82
C GLY A 310 2.72 5.42 -21.95
N ARG A 311 2.54 5.93 -23.19
CA ARG A 311 2.33 7.36 -23.46
C ARG A 311 1.05 7.95 -22.85
N SER A 312 0.09 7.10 -22.53
CA SER A 312 -1.15 7.52 -21.85
C SER A 312 -0.92 7.88 -20.38
N LEU A 313 0.14 7.36 -19.77
CA LEU A 313 0.43 7.60 -18.35
C LEU A 313 0.72 9.07 -18.09
N ARG A 314 0.02 9.63 -17.12
CA ARG A 314 0.35 10.92 -16.48
C ARG A 314 1.01 10.71 -15.13
N PHE A 315 0.74 9.59 -14.50
CA PHE A 315 1.42 9.21 -13.27
C PHE A 315 1.55 7.68 -13.14
N ALA A 316 2.64 7.28 -12.52
CA ALA A 316 2.88 5.95 -12.00
C ALA A 316 3.28 6.10 -10.53
N ALA A 317 2.36 5.78 -9.62
CA ALA A 317 2.52 6.04 -8.20
C ALA A 317 2.89 4.78 -7.42
N ALA A 318 3.87 4.89 -6.54
CA ALA A 318 4.29 3.81 -5.66
C ALA A 318 4.39 4.26 -4.20
N SER A 319 4.27 3.30 -3.30
CA SER A 319 4.51 3.43 -1.87
C SER A 319 4.75 2.05 -1.23
N GLY A 320 5.18 2.04 0.03
CA GLY A 320 5.26 0.84 0.88
C GLY A 320 6.68 0.32 1.09
N SER A 321 7.63 0.69 0.26
CA SER A 321 9.05 0.41 0.45
C SER A 321 9.89 1.47 -0.26
N ARG A 322 11.21 1.39 -0.08
CA ARG A 322 12.15 2.25 -0.81
C ARG A 322 12.14 1.94 -2.30
N MET A 323 12.26 2.97 -3.13
CA MET A 323 12.48 2.86 -4.56
C MET A 323 13.98 2.91 -4.88
N ARG A 324 14.41 2.11 -5.85
CA ARG A 324 15.79 2.13 -6.35
C ARG A 324 15.98 3.35 -7.26
N PRO A 325 16.99 4.22 -7.00
CA PRO A 325 17.23 5.42 -7.80
C PRO A 325 17.49 5.16 -9.27
N ASP A 326 18.27 4.11 -9.58
CA ASP A 326 18.59 3.69 -10.96
C ASP A 326 17.34 3.26 -11.73
N VAL A 327 16.46 2.47 -11.10
CA VAL A 327 15.18 2.01 -11.66
C VAL A 327 14.22 3.18 -11.90
N VAL A 328 14.15 4.13 -10.96
CA VAL A 328 13.35 5.35 -11.09
C VAL A 328 13.75 6.13 -12.35
N ILE A 329 15.05 6.38 -12.51
CA ILE A 329 15.57 7.12 -13.67
C ILE A 329 15.33 6.34 -14.95
N ALA A 330 15.67 5.05 -15.00
CA ALA A 330 15.49 4.21 -16.18
C ALA A 330 14.02 4.08 -16.62
N PHE A 331 13.08 3.96 -15.66
CA PHE A 331 11.66 3.93 -15.98
C PHE A 331 11.18 5.27 -16.57
N MET A 332 11.58 6.39 -15.96
CA MET A 332 11.21 7.72 -16.48
C MET A 332 11.85 8.02 -17.83
N ASP A 333 13.04 7.53 -18.11
CA ASP A 333 13.69 7.68 -19.43
C ASP A 333 12.94 6.92 -20.52
N GLN A 334 12.31 5.79 -20.17
CA GLN A 334 11.57 4.97 -21.13
C GLN A 334 10.12 5.41 -21.31
N PHE A 335 9.40 5.69 -20.20
CA PHE A 335 7.95 5.91 -20.19
C PHE A 335 7.56 7.36 -19.91
N GLY A 336 8.53 8.26 -19.72
CA GLY A 336 8.32 9.67 -19.43
C GLY A 336 8.36 9.99 -17.93
N ASP A 337 8.39 11.27 -17.61
CA ASP A 337 8.46 11.80 -16.24
C ASP A 337 7.12 11.63 -15.51
N VAL A 338 6.81 10.39 -15.12
CA VAL A 338 5.50 9.99 -14.58
C VAL A 338 5.56 9.38 -13.18
N ILE A 339 6.75 9.11 -12.62
CA ILE A 339 6.85 8.47 -11.30
C ILE A 339 6.55 9.45 -10.17
N TYR A 340 5.69 9.00 -9.25
CA TYR A 340 5.39 9.65 -7.98
C TYR A 340 5.71 8.69 -6.83
N ASN A 341 6.69 9.04 -6.01
CA ASN A 341 7.04 8.26 -4.81
C ASN A 341 6.28 8.81 -3.61
N ASN A 342 5.45 7.98 -2.97
CA ASN A 342 4.64 8.38 -1.83
C ASN A 342 5.20 7.76 -0.55
N TYR A 343 5.56 8.59 0.41
CA TYR A 343 5.91 8.18 1.75
C TYR A 343 4.66 8.28 2.63
N ASN A 344 4.16 7.13 3.02
CA ASN A 344 2.93 6.95 3.78
C ASN A 344 3.17 6.04 4.99
N ALA A 345 2.43 6.27 6.05
CA ALA A 345 2.28 5.32 7.14
C ALA A 345 0.80 4.97 7.32
N THR A 346 0.48 3.73 7.67
CA THR A 346 -0.93 3.34 7.92
C THR A 346 -1.54 4.22 9.01
N GLU A 347 -0.74 4.61 10.00
CA GLU A 347 -1.13 5.41 11.15
C GLU A 347 -1.22 6.92 10.87
N ALA A 348 -0.54 7.40 9.82
CA ALA A 348 -0.48 8.84 9.50
C ALA A 348 -1.08 9.21 8.14
N GLY A 349 -1.45 8.22 7.33
CA GLY A 349 -1.84 8.46 5.94
C GLY A 349 -0.67 8.98 5.10
N MET A 350 -0.93 9.93 4.20
CA MET A 350 0.08 10.51 3.32
C MET A 350 0.94 11.52 4.08
N ILE A 351 2.25 11.31 4.09
CA ILE A 351 3.23 12.17 4.77
C ILE A 351 3.93 13.07 3.76
N ALA A 352 4.55 12.48 2.74
CA ALA A 352 5.27 13.22 1.70
C ALA A 352 5.07 12.57 0.32
N THR A 353 5.27 13.35 -0.74
CA THR A 353 5.24 12.85 -2.12
C THR A 353 6.37 13.50 -2.91
N ALA A 354 7.22 12.67 -3.52
CA ALA A 354 8.16 13.10 -4.53
C ALA A 354 7.49 13.11 -5.91
N THR A 355 7.55 14.25 -6.58
CA THR A 355 7.13 14.40 -7.96
C THR A 355 8.24 13.95 -8.92
N PRO A 356 7.95 13.75 -10.22
CA PRO A 356 9.01 13.45 -11.19
C PRO A 356 10.17 14.45 -11.18
N ALA A 357 9.88 15.74 -11.00
CA ALA A 357 10.90 16.78 -10.90
C ALA A 357 11.77 16.63 -9.64
N ASP A 358 11.17 16.28 -8.51
CA ASP A 358 11.93 15.99 -7.28
C ASP A 358 12.82 14.77 -7.48
N LEU A 359 12.32 13.71 -8.13
CA LEU A 359 13.05 12.47 -8.40
C LEU A 359 14.17 12.65 -9.44
N ARG A 360 13.99 13.51 -10.44
CA ARG A 360 15.09 13.87 -11.36
C ARG A 360 16.21 14.62 -10.63
N ALA A 361 15.86 15.47 -9.68
CA ALA A 361 16.85 16.22 -8.90
C ALA A 361 17.49 15.39 -7.77
N ALA A 362 16.75 14.45 -7.17
CA ALA A 362 17.20 13.58 -6.08
C ALA A 362 16.40 12.27 -6.12
N PRO A 363 16.88 11.23 -6.82
CA PRO A 363 16.11 10.02 -7.10
C PRO A 363 15.76 9.17 -5.87
N ASP A 364 16.42 9.39 -4.74
CA ASP A 364 16.20 8.68 -3.48
C ASP A 364 15.35 9.45 -2.47
N THR A 365 14.80 10.63 -2.85
CA THR A 365 13.95 11.42 -1.97
C THR A 365 12.55 10.79 -1.80
N ALA A 366 11.99 10.96 -0.60
CA ALA A 366 10.58 10.73 -0.32
C ALA A 366 9.69 11.95 -0.70
N GLY A 367 10.30 13.04 -1.19
CA GLY A 367 9.61 14.24 -1.65
C GLY A 367 9.33 15.26 -0.56
N LYS A 368 8.33 16.09 -0.82
CA LYS A 368 7.94 17.18 0.09
C LYS A 368 6.69 16.82 0.88
N PRO A 369 6.51 17.39 2.08
CA PRO A 369 5.29 17.19 2.86
C PRO A 369 4.03 17.47 2.03
N ALA A 370 3.02 16.64 2.23
CA ALA A 370 1.68 16.87 1.68
C ALA A 370 1.07 18.14 2.30
N GLU A 371 0.15 18.82 1.59
CA GLU A 371 -0.56 19.97 2.16
C GLU A 371 -1.29 19.57 3.44
N GLY A 372 -1.10 20.34 4.50
CA GLY A 372 -1.64 20.05 5.84
C GLY A 372 -0.85 19.04 6.65
N THR A 373 0.30 18.57 6.13
CA THR A 373 1.25 17.73 6.89
C THR A 373 2.45 18.56 7.32
N GLU A 374 2.76 18.54 8.59
CA GLU A 374 3.98 19.09 9.17
C GLU A 374 4.92 17.95 9.54
N ILE A 375 6.20 18.09 9.20
CA ILE A 375 7.26 17.15 9.53
C ILE A 375 8.29 17.86 10.41
N ARG A 376 8.71 17.18 11.47
CA ARG A 376 9.86 17.57 12.29
C ARG A 376 10.86 16.44 12.37
N ILE A 377 12.13 16.78 12.36
CA ILE A 377 13.23 15.86 12.60
C ILE A 377 13.74 16.14 14.00
N LEU A 378 13.59 15.17 14.90
CA LEU A 378 13.89 15.37 16.32
C LEU A 378 15.05 14.47 16.77
N ASN A 379 15.88 15.00 17.69
CA ASN A 379 16.87 14.21 18.42
C ASN A 379 16.23 13.43 19.59
N PRO A 380 16.97 12.56 20.32
CA PRO A 380 16.44 11.80 21.45
C PRO A 380 15.87 12.67 22.59
N GLU A 381 16.32 13.92 22.73
CA GLU A 381 15.84 14.90 23.72
C GLU A 381 14.65 15.70 23.19
N PHE A 382 14.08 15.33 22.03
CA PHE A 382 12.95 15.96 21.33
C PHE A 382 13.21 17.42 20.89
N ASN A 383 14.46 17.81 20.70
CA ASN A 383 14.80 19.09 20.07
C ASN A 383 14.79 18.92 18.54
N GLU A 384 14.30 19.94 17.84
CA GLU A 384 14.31 19.97 16.39
C GLU A 384 15.73 20.15 15.85
N LEU A 385 16.12 19.28 14.94
CA LEU A 385 17.45 19.26 14.34
C LEU A 385 17.54 20.22 13.15
N PRO A 386 18.72 20.81 12.89
CA PRO A 386 18.97 21.60 11.69
C PRO A 386 18.76 20.81 10.40
N VAL A 387 18.52 21.55 9.30
CA VAL A 387 18.41 20.97 7.95
C VAL A 387 19.68 20.20 7.59
N GLY A 388 19.51 18.98 7.12
CA GLY A 388 20.58 18.04 6.74
C GLY A 388 21.00 17.10 7.85
N GLU A 389 20.59 17.34 9.10
CA GLU A 389 20.90 16.44 10.22
C GLU A 389 19.86 15.32 10.34
N VAL A 390 20.34 14.12 10.63
CA VAL A 390 19.54 12.89 10.72
C VAL A 390 18.95 12.73 12.11
N GLY A 391 17.65 12.50 12.20
CA GLY A 391 16.93 12.22 13.44
C GLY A 391 15.61 11.53 13.21
N SER A 392 14.85 11.30 14.28
CA SER A 392 13.54 10.64 14.23
C SER A 392 12.51 11.53 13.53
N ILE A 393 11.75 10.94 12.60
CA ILE A 393 10.73 11.64 11.83
C ILE A 393 9.43 11.67 12.63
N TYR A 394 8.98 12.87 12.97
CA TYR A 394 7.71 13.14 13.62
C TYR A 394 6.77 13.89 12.68
N VAL A 395 5.51 13.47 12.65
CA VAL A 395 4.51 13.99 11.71
C VAL A 395 3.25 14.46 12.42
N ARG A 396 2.62 15.51 11.89
CA ARG A 396 1.32 16.00 12.32
C ARG A 396 0.45 16.30 11.10
N ASN A 397 -0.72 15.66 11.01
CA ASN A 397 -1.74 15.93 9.99
C ASN A 397 -3.13 15.50 10.46
N GLU A 398 -4.15 15.73 9.62
CA GLU A 398 -5.54 15.37 9.93
C GLU A 398 -5.89 13.91 9.61
N SER A 399 -4.96 13.12 9.03
CA SER A 399 -5.18 11.73 8.59
C SER A 399 -4.66 10.69 9.59
N GLN A 400 -4.29 11.13 10.78
CA GLN A 400 -3.83 10.22 11.83
C GLN A 400 -4.93 9.22 12.21
N PHE A 401 -4.54 7.98 12.50
CA PHE A 401 -5.44 6.89 12.87
C PHE A 401 -6.06 7.10 14.27
N ASP A 402 -7.16 6.38 14.55
CA ASP A 402 -7.82 6.44 15.86
C ASP A 402 -7.08 5.67 16.97
N GLY A 403 -6.12 4.81 16.58
CA GLY A 403 -5.38 3.91 17.46
C GLY A 403 -5.44 2.46 16.96
N TYR A 404 -4.74 1.58 17.66
CA TYR A 404 -4.77 0.15 17.38
C TYR A 404 -5.95 -0.53 18.06
N THR A 405 -6.44 -1.64 17.49
CA THR A 405 -7.50 -2.48 18.08
C THR A 405 -7.11 -3.03 19.46
N SER A 406 -5.82 -3.13 19.75
CA SER A 406 -5.25 -3.49 21.05
C SER A 406 -5.40 -2.41 22.14
N GLY A 407 -5.88 -1.21 21.80
CA GLY A 407 -5.94 -0.06 22.71
C GLY A 407 -4.60 0.68 22.89
N THR A 408 -3.54 0.26 22.19
CA THR A 408 -2.26 0.98 22.17
C THR A 408 -2.24 2.03 21.05
N THR A 409 -1.29 2.94 21.09
CA THR A 409 -1.05 3.96 20.07
C THR A 409 0.43 4.12 19.79
N LYS A 410 0.78 4.97 18.83
CA LYS A 410 2.15 5.43 18.57
C LYS A 410 2.59 6.44 19.63
N ASP A 411 3.89 6.68 19.71
CA ASP A 411 4.46 7.73 20.54
C ASP A 411 4.13 9.11 19.96
N PHE A 412 3.80 10.05 20.86
CA PHE A 412 3.49 11.43 20.51
C PHE A 412 4.37 12.39 21.31
N HIS A 413 4.87 13.44 20.64
CA HIS A 413 5.52 14.57 21.27
C HIS A 413 4.94 15.88 20.72
N ALA A 414 4.46 16.77 21.61
CA ALA A 414 3.87 18.07 21.27
C ALA A 414 2.82 18.02 20.13
N GLY A 415 2.02 16.94 20.06
CA GLY A 415 0.99 16.71 19.03
C GLY A 415 1.53 16.16 17.71
N PHE A 416 2.83 15.88 17.61
CA PHE A 416 3.43 15.16 16.50
C PHE A 416 3.56 13.68 16.85
N MET A 417 3.17 12.82 15.93
CA MET A 417 3.26 11.37 16.05
C MET A 417 4.58 10.86 15.48
N SER A 418 5.27 9.96 16.19
CA SER A 418 6.43 9.26 15.65
C SER A 418 6.02 8.39 14.46
N SER A 419 6.69 8.55 13.31
CA SER A 419 6.54 7.63 12.19
C SER A 419 7.19 6.27 12.47
N GLY A 420 8.18 6.23 13.36
CA GLY A 420 9.07 5.11 13.59
C GLY A 420 10.19 5.00 12.55
N ASP A 421 10.37 6.04 11.74
CA ASP A 421 11.43 6.13 10.75
C ASP A 421 12.40 7.25 11.13
N VAL A 422 13.61 7.17 10.58
CA VAL A 422 14.70 8.14 10.77
C VAL A 422 15.02 8.76 9.42
N GLY A 423 15.31 10.06 9.40
CA GLY A 423 15.60 10.77 8.16
C GLY A 423 16.00 12.23 8.39
N TYR A 424 16.07 12.97 7.31
CA TYR A 424 16.41 14.40 7.33
C TYR A 424 15.65 15.16 6.24
N LEU A 425 15.56 16.47 6.41
CA LEU A 425 15.07 17.39 5.37
C LEU A 425 16.28 18.08 4.71
N ASP A 426 16.27 18.22 3.40
CA ASP A 426 17.27 19.03 2.69
C ASP A 426 16.88 20.51 2.63
N GLN A 427 17.78 21.35 2.11
CA GLN A 427 17.55 22.80 1.95
C GLN A 427 16.36 23.15 1.04
N ASN A 428 15.89 22.22 0.23
CA ASN A 428 14.72 22.39 -0.64
C ASN A 428 13.43 21.88 0.01
N GLY A 429 13.49 21.44 1.28
CA GLY A 429 12.37 20.88 2.04
C GLY A 429 11.97 19.48 1.57
N ARG A 430 12.86 18.74 0.91
CA ARG A 430 12.65 17.34 0.52
C ARG A 430 13.06 16.43 1.68
N LEU A 431 12.22 15.45 1.97
CA LEU A 431 12.47 14.41 2.97
C LEU A 431 13.29 13.27 2.37
N PHE A 432 14.28 12.82 3.13
CA PHE A 432 15.05 11.60 2.87
C PHE A 432 14.89 10.66 4.05
N VAL A 433 14.36 9.46 3.79
CA VAL A 433 14.22 8.42 4.80
C VAL A 433 15.49 7.57 4.79
N VAL A 434 16.19 7.55 5.92
CA VAL A 434 17.48 6.87 6.09
C VAL A 434 17.29 5.46 6.61
N GLY A 435 16.20 5.18 7.34
CA GLY A 435 15.92 3.85 7.89
C GLY A 435 14.78 3.86 8.89
N ARG A 436 14.64 2.72 9.56
CA ARG A 436 13.73 2.54 10.69
C ARG A 436 14.47 2.75 11.99
N ASP A 437 13.83 3.39 12.94
CA ASP A 437 14.39 3.60 14.27
C ASP A 437 14.63 2.26 15.01
N ASP A 438 13.70 1.33 14.84
CA ASP A 438 13.73 -0.02 15.39
C ASP A 438 14.62 -1.03 14.61
N GLU A 439 15.13 -0.66 13.44
CA GLU A 439 16.10 -1.44 12.65
C GLU A 439 17.54 -0.93 12.80
N MET A 440 17.76 0.13 13.57
CA MET A 440 19.10 0.66 13.84
C MET A 440 19.94 -0.40 14.58
N ILE A 441 21.12 -0.66 14.06
CA ILE A 441 22.09 -1.62 14.62
C ILE A 441 23.07 -0.87 15.48
N VAL A 442 23.20 -1.24 16.75
CA VAL A 442 24.21 -0.67 17.65
C VAL A 442 25.42 -1.61 17.66
N SER A 443 26.43 -1.28 16.87
CA SER A 443 27.65 -2.09 16.74
C SER A 443 28.84 -1.40 17.39
N GLY A 444 29.33 -1.94 18.51
CA GLY A 444 30.47 -1.39 19.23
C GLY A 444 30.27 0.04 19.76
N GLY A 445 29.01 0.40 20.07
CA GLY A 445 28.64 1.75 20.52
C GLY A 445 28.33 2.74 19.40
N GLU A 446 28.46 2.32 18.14
CA GLU A 446 28.16 3.14 16.96
C GLU A 446 26.79 2.76 16.39
N ASN A 447 26.01 3.78 16.03
CA ASN A 447 24.70 3.61 15.40
C ASN A 447 24.87 3.42 13.90
N VAL A 448 24.42 2.26 13.40
CA VAL A 448 24.47 1.93 11.97
C VAL A 448 23.06 1.69 11.45
N TYR A 449 22.66 2.44 10.46
CA TYR A 449 21.41 2.19 9.75
C TYR A 449 21.68 1.20 8.61
N PRO A 450 20.99 0.03 8.60
CA PRO A 450 21.18 -1.00 7.57
C PRO A 450 21.20 -0.47 6.15
N ILE A 451 20.31 0.49 5.86
CA ILE A 451 20.14 1.07 4.54
C ILE A 451 21.38 1.80 3.99
N GLU A 452 22.25 2.32 4.86
CA GLU A 452 23.50 2.97 4.41
C GLU A 452 24.43 1.93 3.80
N VAL A 453 24.52 0.77 4.45
CA VAL A 453 25.35 -0.34 3.97
C VAL A 453 24.70 -1.02 2.76
N GLU A 454 23.37 -1.16 2.76
CA GLU A 454 22.61 -1.65 1.60
C GLU A 454 22.83 -0.76 0.36
N LYS A 455 22.81 0.57 0.55
CA LYS A 455 23.11 1.53 -0.53
C LYS A 455 24.53 1.35 -1.08
N ALA A 456 25.52 1.21 -0.20
CA ALA A 456 26.90 1.03 -0.62
C ALA A 456 27.06 -0.30 -1.38
N LEU A 457 26.48 -1.39 -0.88
CA LEU A 457 26.52 -2.68 -1.56
C LEU A 457 25.79 -2.64 -2.92
N ALA A 458 24.63 -2.03 -3.00
CA ALA A 458 23.87 -1.90 -4.25
C ALA A 458 24.53 -0.96 -5.28
N ALA A 459 25.45 -0.10 -4.88
CA ALA A 459 26.24 0.72 -5.78
C ALA A 459 27.36 -0.08 -6.48
N HIS A 460 27.67 -1.29 -6.03
CA HIS A 460 28.63 -2.18 -6.71
C HIS A 460 28.00 -2.76 -7.98
N PRO A 461 28.65 -2.68 -9.16
CA PRO A 461 28.05 -3.10 -10.43
C PRO A 461 27.65 -4.59 -10.50
N GLU A 462 28.26 -5.43 -9.68
CA GLU A 462 27.97 -6.86 -9.62
C GLU A 462 26.79 -7.22 -8.67
N VAL A 463 26.19 -6.24 -7.98
CA VAL A 463 25.12 -6.46 -7.01
C VAL A 463 23.78 -6.00 -7.56
N ALA A 464 22.83 -6.89 -7.67
CA ALA A 464 21.45 -6.58 -8.02
C ALA A 464 20.64 -6.09 -6.80
N GLU A 465 20.76 -6.80 -5.66
CA GLU A 465 20.02 -6.49 -4.44
C GLU A 465 20.90 -6.71 -3.20
N ALA A 466 20.64 -5.95 -2.15
CA ALA A 466 21.27 -6.11 -0.85
C ALA A 466 20.29 -5.89 0.30
N ALA A 467 20.45 -6.66 1.36
CA ALA A 467 19.78 -6.47 2.64
C ALA A 467 20.78 -6.64 3.78
N VAL A 468 20.66 -5.82 4.82
CA VAL A 468 21.54 -5.85 5.99
C VAL A 468 20.70 -5.97 7.26
N ILE A 469 21.13 -6.82 8.18
CA ILE A 469 20.49 -7.02 9.49
C ILE A 469 21.51 -6.92 10.61
N GLY A 470 21.03 -6.57 11.79
CA GLY A 470 21.78 -6.73 13.05
C GLY A 470 21.68 -8.15 13.54
N VAL A 471 22.81 -8.68 13.98
CA VAL A 471 22.90 -10.01 14.61
C VAL A 471 23.61 -9.84 15.94
N ASP A 472 23.11 -10.49 16.97
CA ASP A 472 23.72 -10.44 18.30
C ASP A 472 25.18 -10.87 18.26
N ASP A 473 26.02 -10.13 18.98
CA ASP A 473 27.46 -10.33 19.05
C ASP A 473 27.94 -10.09 20.48
N GLU A 474 28.64 -11.06 21.09
CA GLU A 474 29.09 -10.98 22.47
C GLU A 474 30.06 -9.81 22.74
N GLN A 475 30.84 -9.41 21.74
CA GLN A 475 31.87 -8.37 21.88
C GLN A 475 31.36 -6.98 21.57
N TYR A 476 30.44 -6.85 20.60
CA TYR A 476 30.00 -5.55 20.06
C TYR A 476 28.52 -5.24 20.36
N GLY A 477 27.83 -6.11 21.10
CA GLY A 477 26.38 -6.06 21.29
C GLY A 477 25.64 -6.56 20.05
N GLN A 478 25.87 -5.93 18.92
CA GLN A 478 25.39 -6.38 17.62
C GLN A 478 26.50 -6.25 16.55
N ARG A 479 26.42 -7.11 15.52
CA ARG A 479 27.24 -7.04 14.32
C ARG A 479 26.36 -6.98 13.08
N LEU A 480 26.88 -6.45 11.99
CA LEU A 480 26.18 -6.40 10.71
C LEU A 480 26.39 -7.71 9.97
N ALA A 481 25.29 -8.28 9.46
CA ALA A 481 25.28 -9.35 8.46
C ALA A 481 24.56 -8.86 7.20
N ALA A 482 25.17 -9.05 6.05
CA ALA A 482 24.62 -8.65 4.77
C ALA A 482 24.23 -9.87 3.92
N PHE A 483 23.17 -9.73 3.14
CA PHE A 483 22.69 -10.70 2.16
C PHE A 483 22.62 -9.99 0.82
N VAL A 484 23.24 -10.56 -0.19
CA VAL A 484 23.31 -9.97 -1.52
C VAL A 484 22.80 -10.93 -2.59
N VAL A 485 22.17 -10.38 -3.61
CA VAL A 485 21.86 -11.07 -4.86
C VAL A 485 22.78 -10.47 -5.92
N LEU A 486 23.56 -11.30 -6.59
CA LEU A 486 24.43 -10.84 -7.66
C LEU A 486 23.62 -10.52 -8.92
N ALA A 487 24.12 -9.57 -9.71
CA ALA A 487 23.52 -9.22 -10.99
C ALA A 487 23.58 -10.44 -11.95
N PRO A 488 22.62 -10.60 -12.88
CA PRO A 488 22.62 -11.73 -13.83
C PRO A 488 23.88 -11.83 -14.68
N GLU A 489 24.53 -10.70 -14.94
CA GLU A 489 25.76 -10.59 -15.73
C GLU A 489 27.02 -10.46 -14.85
N ALA A 490 26.90 -10.79 -13.55
CA ALA A 490 28.01 -10.69 -12.62
C ALA A 490 29.14 -11.64 -13.01
N HIS A 491 30.35 -11.11 -12.96
CA HIS A 491 31.60 -11.88 -13.19
C HIS A 491 32.22 -12.35 -11.86
N LEU A 492 31.73 -11.84 -10.74
CA LEU A 492 32.22 -12.20 -9.41
C LEU A 492 31.79 -13.63 -9.07
N ASP A 493 32.77 -14.47 -8.79
CA ASP A 493 32.49 -15.81 -8.24
C ASP A 493 31.81 -15.70 -6.87
N ARG A 494 30.78 -16.52 -6.64
CA ARG A 494 30.01 -16.52 -5.37
C ARG A 494 30.88 -16.68 -4.13
N GLY A 495 31.97 -17.44 -4.24
CA GLY A 495 32.91 -17.65 -3.15
C GLY A 495 33.83 -16.46 -2.88
N ALA A 496 34.15 -15.68 -3.90
CA ALA A 496 35.01 -14.49 -3.80
C ALA A 496 34.21 -13.20 -3.51
N ALA A 497 32.91 -13.19 -3.85
CA ALA A 497 32.05 -12.02 -3.71
C ALA A 497 32.03 -11.43 -2.28
N PRO A 498 31.95 -12.20 -1.18
CA PRO A 498 31.90 -11.63 0.15
C PRO A 498 33.08 -10.71 0.49
N GLU A 499 34.30 -11.11 0.18
CA GLU A 499 35.49 -10.30 0.50
C GLU A 499 35.61 -9.08 -0.42
N ALA A 500 35.31 -9.22 -1.70
CA ALA A 500 35.28 -8.08 -2.64
C ALA A 500 34.27 -7.01 -2.22
N LEU A 501 33.06 -7.44 -1.83
CA LEU A 501 31.99 -6.55 -1.37
C LEU A 501 32.29 -5.93 -0.01
N LYS A 502 32.93 -6.64 0.93
CA LYS A 502 33.44 -6.04 2.18
C LYS A 502 34.47 -4.96 1.90
N GLN A 503 35.39 -5.22 0.94
CA GLN A 503 36.37 -4.21 0.54
C GLN A 503 35.67 -2.98 -0.06
N HIS A 504 34.68 -3.19 -0.93
CA HIS A 504 33.90 -2.09 -1.50
C HIS A 504 33.20 -1.25 -0.41
N VAL A 505 32.64 -1.88 0.63
CA VAL A 505 32.05 -1.15 1.77
C VAL A 505 33.12 -0.37 2.54
N ARG A 506 34.33 -0.96 2.77
CA ARG A 506 35.44 -0.25 3.43
C ARG A 506 35.89 1.00 2.68
N ASP A 507 35.89 0.93 1.37
CA ASP A 507 36.33 2.03 0.51
C ASP A 507 35.32 3.19 0.48
N ASN A 508 34.05 2.92 0.81
CA ASN A 508 32.97 3.90 0.69
C ASN A 508 32.35 4.32 2.03
N LEU A 509 32.52 3.53 3.10
CA LEU A 509 31.93 3.79 4.41
C LEU A 509 32.96 3.61 5.53
N ALA A 510 32.60 4.10 6.74
CA ALA A 510 33.43 3.90 7.93
C ALA A 510 33.57 2.40 8.28
N ASN A 511 34.73 2.01 8.82
CA ASN A 511 35.08 0.61 9.10
C ASN A 511 34.06 -0.12 10.00
N TYR A 512 33.43 0.56 10.95
CA TYR A 512 32.41 -0.04 11.82
C TYR A 512 31.10 -0.38 11.09
N LYS A 513 30.92 0.13 9.86
CA LYS A 513 29.77 -0.18 8.98
C LYS A 513 30.02 -1.38 8.07
N VAL A 514 31.21 -1.97 8.08
CA VAL A 514 31.52 -3.12 7.24
C VAL A 514 30.86 -4.38 7.80
N PRO A 515 30.02 -5.08 7.03
CA PRO A 515 29.43 -6.34 7.47
C PRO A 515 30.51 -7.38 7.78
N ARG A 516 30.39 -8.04 8.94
CA ARG A 516 31.30 -9.17 9.25
C ARG A 516 31.06 -10.37 8.38
N GLU A 517 29.83 -10.55 7.97
CA GLU A 517 29.39 -11.65 7.13
C GLU A 517 28.59 -11.11 5.95
N ILE A 518 28.87 -11.62 4.75
CA ILE A 518 28.09 -11.38 3.54
C ILE A 518 27.74 -12.72 2.94
N ALA A 519 26.44 -13.03 2.87
CA ALA A 519 25.91 -14.24 2.25
C ALA A 519 25.34 -13.92 0.87
N VAL A 520 25.69 -14.71 -0.14
CA VAL A 520 25.15 -14.58 -1.50
C VAL A 520 23.94 -15.51 -1.64
N LEU A 521 22.78 -14.91 -1.94
CA LEU A 521 21.50 -15.60 -2.15
C LEU A 521 21.10 -15.56 -3.63
N ASP A 522 20.19 -16.45 -4.03
CA ASP A 522 19.57 -16.41 -5.36
C ASP A 522 18.47 -15.35 -5.40
N GLU A 523 17.75 -15.15 -4.29
CA GLU A 523 16.74 -14.12 -4.12
C GLU A 523 16.62 -13.71 -2.64
N LEU A 524 16.23 -12.46 -2.38
CA LEU A 524 15.88 -11.99 -1.04
C LEU A 524 14.43 -12.38 -0.70
N PRO A 525 14.15 -12.88 0.53
CA PRO A 525 12.80 -13.21 0.95
C PRO A 525 11.94 -11.93 1.02
N ARG A 526 10.77 -11.97 0.37
CA ARG A 526 9.87 -10.81 0.29
C ARG A 526 8.45 -11.17 0.64
N GLY A 527 7.78 -10.26 1.32
CA GLY A 527 6.33 -10.30 1.53
C GLY A 527 5.56 -9.88 0.26
N SER A 528 4.24 -9.97 0.32
CA SER A 528 3.32 -9.65 -0.78
C SER A 528 3.40 -8.19 -1.27
N THR A 529 3.91 -7.27 -0.45
CA THR A 529 4.19 -5.88 -0.82
C THR A 529 5.58 -5.66 -1.41
N GLY A 530 6.37 -6.72 -1.60
CA GLY A 530 7.75 -6.62 -2.01
C GLY A 530 8.72 -6.22 -0.89
N LYS A 531 8.24 -6.05 0.33
CA LYS A 531 9.07 -5.74 1.50
C LYS A 531 9.95 -6.93 1.86
N ILE A 532 11.24 -6.70 2.11
CA ILE A 532 12.17 -7.75 2.54
C ILE A 532 11.76 -8.26 3.93
N LEU A 533 11.68 -9.59 4.08
CA LEU A 533 11.35 -10.26 5.33
C LEU A 533 12.63 -10.49 6.14
N ARG A 534 13.07 -9.45 6.88
CA ARG A 534 14.33 -9.48 7.64
C ARG A 534 14.37 -10.57 8.71
N ALA A 535 13.23 -10.93 9.30
CA ALA A 535 13.14 -12.04 10.26
C ALA A 535 13.51 -13.39 9.65
N GLU A 536 13.22 -13.61 8.36
CA GLU A 536 13.65 -14.82 7.64
C GLU A 536 15.15 -14.81 7.35
N LEU A 537 15.75 -13.63 7.15
CA LEU A 537 17.19 -13.50 6.99
C LEU A 537 17.93 -13.81 8.30
N GLN A 538 17.38 -13.44 9.46
CA GLN A 538 17.95 -13.77 10.76
C GLN A 538 18.10 -15.28 10.96
N SER A 539 17.14 -16.09 10.50
CA SER A 539 17.21 -17.55 10.59
C SER A 539 18.30 -18.18 9.72
N LYS A 540 18.83 -17.45 8.74
CA LYS A 540 19.91 -17.91 7.84
C LYS A 540 21.30 -17.54 8.35
N VAL A 541 21.42 -16.70 9.39
CA VAL A 541 22.69 -16.38 10.06
C VAL A 541 22.96 -17.43 11.11
N GLY A 542 24.10 -18.11 11.02
CA GLY A 542 24.51 -19.15 11.98
C GLY A 542 24.21 -20.59 11.56
N GLY A 543 23.74 -20.81 10.33
CA GLY A 543 23.50 -22.14 9.73
C GLY A 543 24.61 -22.64 8.79
N SER A 544 25.88 -22.16 8.95
CA SER A 544 27.04 -22.64 8.19
C SER A 544 28.11 -23.15 9.12
#